data_0e17c6a7535117aa712f746853648b16
#
_entry.id   0e17c6a7535117aa712f746853648b16
#
_cell.length_a   1.000
_cell.length_b   1.000
_cell.length_c   1.000
_cell.angle_alpha   90.00
_cell.angle_beta   90.00
_cell.angle_gamma   90.00
#
_symmetry.space_group_name_H-M   'P 1'
#
loop_
_entity.id
_entity.type
_entity.pdbx_description
1 polymer ?
#
loop_
_entity_poly.entity_id
_entity_poly.type
_entity_poly.pdbx_seq_one_letter_code
_entity_poly.pdbx_strand_id
1 'polypeptide(L)'
;MRLIPVSELKLDTKIAMDIRDEHHNLLITKDTLVNPQSLQRLKNSNVIAVYIKDQYCYNNLDIPYTSDSTVMLEKVNTLQVAITNTIKGGVAAHDAMVDVLTEVRAIVNELDDHRYALRIAYEPSKISSLNVISENTVYIAMMSSLLALKLGYSRQETYSIFLGALLKDVASIVPVLGDTVNLNSKQHPIIGCTYIKDNFEFPPEVARIILEHHELYDGKGYPYNLRGDEIYGGTRIISIIEAFYKINSTTMAKGSKALQEDFKNWTPHLDPRFLKKFLNHTNVFPPDTLVRLTNGDVGVIMGTRTTSPFRPQIRILKSVTYPLGTMINLASLPQLHIYRLMDYFD
;
A
#
# COMPACT_ATOMS: atom_id res chain seq x y z
N MET A 1 8.92 -14.04 -5.69
CA MET A 1 9.90 -12.93 -5.79
C MET A 1 9.94 -12.15 -4.48
N ARG A 2 11.07 -11.54 -4.15
CA ARG A 2 11.31 -10.85 -2.87
C ARG A 2 11.68 -9.40 -3.11
N LEU A 3 11.19 -8.50 -2.28
CA LEU A 3 11.55 -7.09 -2.32
C LEU A 3 12.82 -6.85 -1.49
N ILE A 4 13.81 -6.17 -2.07
CA ILE A 4 15.09 -5.87 -1.43
C ILE A 4 15.37 -4.37 -1.57
N PRO A 5 15.77 -3.67 -0.48
CA PRO A 5 16.25 -2.31 -0.55
C PRO A 5 17.49 -2.20 -1.47
N VAL A 6 17.57 -1.14 -2.27
CA VAL A 6 18.72 -0.92 -3.16
C VAL A 6 20.03 -0.73 -2.36
N SER A 7 19.95 -0.25 -1.11
CA SER A 7 21.10 -0.18 -0.19
C SER A 7 21.71 -1.54 0.12
N GLU A 8 20.89 -2.59 0.15
CA GLU A 8 21.29 -3.97 0.49
C GLU A 8 21.49 -4.85 -0.73
N LEU A 9 21.20 -4.35 -1.94
CA LEU A 9 21.21 -5.13 -3.17
C LEU A 9 22.63 -5.62 -3.52
N LYS A 10 22.82 -6.94 -3.59
CA LYS A 10 24.09 -7.59 -3.92
C LYS A 10 24.28 -7.67 -5.44
N LEU A 11 25.54 -7.67 -5.88
CA LEU A 11 25.89 -7.96 -7.28
C LEU A 11 25.47 -9.38 -7.64
N ASP A 12 25.28 -9.63 -8.94
CA ASP A 12 24.83 -10.91 -9.51
C ASP A 12 23.42 -11.35 -9.04
N THR A 13 22.69 -10.47 -8.33
CA THR A 13 21.29 -10.71 -7.99
C THR A 13 20.42 -10.59 -9.24
N LYS A 14 19.51 -11.53 -9.44
CA LYS A 14 18.61 -11.53 -10.60
C LYS A 14 17.37 -10.66 -10.33
N ILE A 15 17.15 -9.65 -11.17
CA ILE A 15 15.99 -8.76 -11.11
C ILE A 15 14.72 -9.52 -11.56
N ALA A 16 13.67 -9.43 -10.78
CA ALA A 16 12.42 -10.14 -11.04
C ALA A 16 11.44 -9.40 -11.95
N MET A 17 11.56 -8.08 -12.08
CA MET A 17 10.63 -7.22 -12.83
C MET A 17 11.40 -6.05 -13.48
N ASP A 18 10.82 -5.47 -14.54
CA ASP A 18 11.33 -4.22 -15.11
C ASP A 18 11.34 -3.11 -14.06
N ILE A 19 12.44 -2.35 -14.02
CA ILE A 19 12.58 -1.22 -13.09
C ILE A 19 12.61 0.06 -13.94
N ARG A 20 11.78 1.04 -13.52
CA ARG A 20 11.65 2.33 -14.18
C ARG A 20 11.95 3.45 -13.17
N ASP A 21 12.33 4.62 -13.69
CA ASP A 21 12.49 5.83 -12.87
C ASP A 21 11.15 6.57 -12.68
N GLU A 22 11.17 7.69 -11.97
CA GLU A 22 9.99 8.54 -11.72
C GLU A 22 9.39 9.16 -13.00
N HIS A 23 10.14 9.14 -14.12
CA HIS A 23 9.71 9.58 -15.45
C HIS A 23 9.36 8.40 -16.36
N HIS A 24 9.27 7.18 -15.81
CA HIS A 24 8.94 5.92 -16.50
C HIS A 24 9.97 5.44 -17.54
N ASN A 25 11.16 6.01 -17.56
CA ASN A 25 12.24 5.48 -18.39
C ASN A 25 12.69 4.12 -17.82
N LEU A 26 12.87 3.15 -18.71
CA LEU A 26 13.35 1.83 -18.34
C LEU A 26 14.81 1.91 -17.88
N LEU A 27 15.06 1.55 -16.62
CA LEU A 27 16.39 1.49 -16.04
C LEU A 27 17.03 0.12 -16.20
N ILE A 28 16.32 -0.94 -15.83
CA ILE A 28 16.79 -2.33 -15.86
C ILE A 28 15.63 -3.22 -16.30
N THR A 29 15.89 -4.15 -17.22
CA THR A 29 14.91 -5.15 -17.64
C THR A 29 14.85 -6.32 -16.67
N LYS A 30 13.67 -6.93 -16.59
CA LYS A 30 13.46 -8.23 -15.93
C LYS A 30 14.52 -9.24 -16.35
N ASP A 31 14.85 -10.15 -15.45
CA ASP A 31 15.82 -11.25 -15.62
C ASP A 31 17.28 -10.81 -15.80
N THR A 32 17.60 -9.51 -15.73
CA THR A 32 18.97 -8.99 -15.73
C THR A 32 19.67 -9.27 -14.40
N LEU A 33 20.98 -9.59 -14.45
CA LEU A 33 21.82 -9.66 -13.26
C LEU A 33 22.36 -8.27 -12.91
N VAL A 34 22.30 -7.95 -11.61
CA VAL A 34 22.81 -6.67 -11.09
C VAL A 34 24.32 -6.62 -11.22
N ASN A 35 24.83 -5.59 -11.89
CA ASN A 35 26.24 -5.27 -11.98
C ASN A 35 26.53 -3.89 -11.35
N PRO A 36 27.81 -3.48 -11.18
CA PRO A 36 28.14 -2.20 -10.57
C PRO A 36 27.50 -0.99 -11.25
N GLN A 37 27.40 -1.02 -12.59
CA GLN A 37 26.79 0.09 -13.36
C GLN A 37 25.27 0.17 -13.12
N SER A 38 24.59 -0.98 -13.17
CA SER A 38 23.14 -1.04 -12.92
C SER A 38 22.81 -0.63 -11.49
N LEU A 39 23.60 -1.05 -10.49
CA LEU A 39 23.42 -0.65 -9.10
C LEU A 39 23.59 0.87 -8.91
N GLN A 40 24.60 1.46 -9.55
CA GLN A 40 24.80 2.92 -9.51
C GLN A 40 23.64 3.66 -10.19
N ARG A 41 23.13 3.14 -11.31
CA ARG A 41 21.99 3.71 -12.01
C ARG A 41 20.74 3.71 -11.15
N LEU A 42 20.45 2.63 -10.43
CA LEU A 42 19.32 2.55 -9.48
C LEU A 42 19.43 3.61 -8.38
N LYS A 43 20.61 3.75 -7.77
CA LYS A 43 20.87 4.75 -6.72
C LYS A 43 20.67 6.18 -7.22
N ASN A 44 21.13 6.48 -8.44
CA ASN A 44 21.02 7.81 -9.03
C ASN A 44 19.58 8.17 -9.46
N SER A 45 18.74 7.16 -9.65
CA SER A 45 17.33 7.34 -10.09
C SER A 45 16.31 7.27 -8.95
N ASN A 46 16.75 7.48 -7.71
CA ASN A 46 15.90 7.47 -6.51
C ASN A 46 15.09 6.16 -6.31
N VAL A 47 15.56 5.05 -6.88
CA VAL A 47 14.95 3.73 -6.66
C VAL A 47 15.32 3.26 -5.25
N ILE A 48 14.31 3.01 -4.41
CA ILE A 48 14.49 2.63 -3.00
C ILE A 48 14.60 1.12 -2.84
N ALA A 49 13.79 0.37 -3.59
CA ALA A 49 13.72 -1.07 -3.49
C ALA A 49 13.41 -1.72 -4.85
N VAL A 50 13.79 -2.97 -5.01
CA VAL A 50 13.58 -3.75 -6.23
C VAL A 50 13.14 -5.16 -5.91
N TYR A 51 12.34 -5.76 -6.80
CA TYR A 51 12.02 -7.19 -6.71
C TYR A 51 13.12 -8.03 -7.33
N ILE A 52 13.55 -9.06 -6.58
CA ILE A 52 14.55 -10.04 -7.00
C ILE A 52 13.97 -11.44 -7.09
N LYS A 53 14.67 -12.31 -7.81
CA LYS A 53 14.38 -13.73 -7.89
C LYS A 53 15.61 -14.54 -7.45
N ASP A 54 15.45 -15.33 -6.40
CA ASP A 54 16.49 -16.21 -5.88
C ASP A 54 15.90 -17.56 -5.45
N GLN A 55 16.75 -18.43 -4.87
CA GLN A 55 16.37 -19.77 -4.44
C GLN A 55 15.34 -19.83 -3.30
N TYR A 56 15.05 -18.69 -2.66
CA TYR A 56 14.08 -18.58 -1.56
C TYR A 56 12.70 -18.10 -2.03
N CYS A 57 12.51 -17.87 -3.32
CA CYS A 57 11.22 -17.53 -3.90
C CYS A 57 10.41 -18.81 -4.16
N TYR A 58 9.68 -19.26 -3.14
CA TYR A 58 8.85 -20.48 -3.20
C TYR A 58 7.44 -20.21 -3.73
N ASN A 59 6.97 -18.97 -3.60
CA ASN A 59 5.67 -18.55 -4.10
C ASN A 59 5.88 -17.90 -5.46
N ASN A 60 5.80 -18.67 -6.52
CA ASN A 60 5.92 -18.22 -7.91
C ASN A 60 4.66 -17.47 -8.38
N LEU A 61 4.05 -16.70 -7.50
CA LEU A 61 2.92 -15.88 -7.85
C LEU A 61 3.46 -14.63 -8.56
N ASP A 62 3.22 -14.54 -9.85
CA ASP A 62 3.00 -13.24 -10.47
C ASP A 62 1.90 -12.59 -9.64
N ILE A 63 2.25 -11.62 -8.81
CA ILE A 63 1.28 -10.92 -7.97
C ILE A 63 0.54 -9.99 -8.93
N PRO A 64 -0.71 -10.30 -9.35
CA PRO A 64 -1.30 -9.66 -10.52
C PRO A 64 -1.70 -8.20 -10.29
N TYR A 65 -1.72 -7.70 -9.08
CA TYR A 65 -2.21 -6.36 -8.73
C TYR A 65 -1.37 -5.69 -7.66
N THR A 66 -0.08 -5.76 -7.81
CA THR A 66 0.83 -4.87 -7.11
C THR A 66 1.10 -3.68 -8.02
N SER A 67 1.51 -2.55 -7.44
CA SER A 67 2.03 -1.41 -8.18
C SER A 67 3.14 -1.79 -9.18
N ASP A 68 3.61 -3.03 -9.12
CA ASP A 68 4.72 -3.59 -9.89
C ASP A 68 4.35 -4.30 -11.18
N SER A 69 3.10 -4.63 -11.40
CA SER A 69 2.75 -5.06 -12.77
C SER A 69 2.97 -3.84 -13.69
N THR A 70 3.69 -4.03 -14.79
CA THR A 70 3.95 -2.95 -15.77
C THR A 70 2.66 -2.24 -16.17
N VAL A 71 1.56 -2.99 -16.30
CA VAL A 71 0.24 -2.46 -16.60
C VAL A 71 -0.30 -1.57 -15.47
N MET A 72 -0.08 -1.96 -14.21
CA MET A 72 -0.56 -1.18 -13.08
C MET A 72 0.27 0.08 -12.87
N LEU A 73 1.59 0.01 -13.08
CA LEU A 73 2.47 1.18 -13.08
C LEU A 73 2.05 2.19 -14.15
N GLU A 74 1.75 1.74 -15.36
CA GLU A 74 1.25 2.61 -16.44
C GLU A 74 -0.06 3.29 -16.04
N LYS A 75 -1.00 2.55 -15.44
CA LYS A 75 -2.27 3.11 -14.95
C LYS A 75 -2.06 4.13 -13.83
N VAL A 76 -1.19 3.82 -12.86
CA VAL A 76 -0.82 4.74 -11.77
C VAL A 76 -0.29 6.06 -12.33
N ASN A 77 0.56 5.98 -13.34
CA ASN A 77 1.16 7.14 -13.97
C ASN A 77 0.16 7.99 -14.72
N THR A 78 -0.66 7.35 -15.53
CA THR A 78 -1.75 8.03 -16.24
C THR A 78 -2.64 8.78 -15.25
N LEU A 79 -2.99 8.12 -14.13
CA LEU A 79 -3.76 8.75 -13.07
C LEU A 79 -3.04 9.93 -12.41
N GLN A 80 -1.76 9.80 -12.07
CA GLN A 80 -0.99 10.89 -11.44
C GLN A 80 -0.91 12.11 -12.31
N VAL A 81 -0.57 11.94 -13.60
CA VAL A 81 -0.46 13.03 -14.57
C VAL A 81 -1.83 13.65 -14.82
N ALA A 82 -2.84 12.83 -15.11
CA ALA A 82 -4.19 13.30 -15.41
C ALA A 82 -4.78 14.08 -14.22
N ILE A 83 -4.72 13.56 -13.00
CA ILE A 83 -5.23 14.24 -11.80
C ILE A 83 -4.49 15.55 -11.55
N THR A 84 -3.15 15.55 -11.62
CA THR A 84 -2.36 16.75 -11.38
C THR A 84 -2.70 17.84 -12.39
N ASN A 85 -2.82 17.50 -13.67
CA ASN A 85 -3.17 18.45 -14.74
C ASN A 85 -4.60 18.97 -14.57
N THR A 86 -5.54 18.09 -14.25
CA THR A 86 -6.94 18.43 -14.03
C THR A 86 -7.10 19.41 -12.88
N ILE A 87 -6.45 19.16 -11.74
CA ILE A 87 -6.57 20.02 -10.56
C ILE A 87 -5.91 21.37 -10.81
N LYS A 88 -4.74 21.41 -11.44
CA LYS A 88 -4.06 22.67 -11.80
C LYS A 88 -4.80 23.45 -12.87
N GLY A 89 -5.49 22.77 -13.78
CA GLY A 89 -6.25 23.38 -14.88
C GLY A 89 -7.66 23.85 -14.52
N GLY A 90 -8.19 23.43 -13.37
CA GLY A 90 -9.56 23.74 -12.94
C GLY A 90 -10.62 23.27 -13.95
N VAL A 91 -11.67 24.07 -14.12
CA VAL A 91 -12.81 23.76 -15.01
C VAL A 91 -12.39 23.58 -16.50
N ALA A 92 -11.26 24.14 -16.91
CA ALA A 92 -10.75 24.01 -18.28
C ALA A 92 -10.21 22.60 -18.62
N ALA A 93 -10.04 21.72 -17.63
CA ALA A 93 -9.47 20.39 -17.78
C ALA A 93 -10.51 19.25 -17.73
N HIS A 94 -11.73 19.53 -18.20
CA HIS A 94 -12.84 18.56 -18.17
C HIS A 94 -12.49 17.23 -18.87
N ASP A 95 -11.85 17.29 -20.03
CA ASP A 95 -11.46 16.08 -20.79
C ASP A 95 -10.46 15.21 -20.03
N ALA A 96 -9.48 15.82 -19.34
CA ALA A 96 -8.53 15.11 -18.50
C ALA A 96 -9.22 14.41 -17.31
N MET A 97 -10.33 14.96 -16.80
CA MET A 97 -11.11 14.31 -15.74
C MET A 97 -11.86 13.09 -16.25
N VAL A 98 -12.34 13.09 -17.48
CA VAL A 98 -12.98 11.90 -18.11
C VAL A 98 -11.99 10.75 -18.18
N ASP A 99 -10.72 11.01 -18.52
CA ASP A 99 -9.66 10.00 -18.55
C ASP A 99 -9.41 9.42 -17.15
N VAL A 100 -9.32 10.28 -16.12
CA VAL A 100 -9.19 9.85 -14.71
C VAL A 100 -10.33 8.93 -14.31
N LEU A 101 -11.58 9.32 -14.57
CA LEU A 101 -12.75 8.53 -14.21
C LEU A 101 -12.80 7.19 -14.96
N THR A 102 -12.35 7.18 -16.20
CA THR A 102 -12.27 5.96 -17.02
C THR A 102 -11.25 4.97 -16.44
N GLU A 103 -10.05 5.44 -16.09
CA GLU A 103 -9.03 4.60 -15.48
C GLU A 103 -9.44 4.11 -14.08
N VAL A 104 -10.05 4.96 -13.25
CA VAL A 104 -10.59 4.56 -11.94
C VAL A 104 -11.62 3.44 -12.09
N ARG A 105 -12.54 3.55 -13.05
CA ARG A 105 -13.54 2.51 -13.33
C ARG A 105 -12.88 1.21 -13.77
N ALA A 106 -11.90 1.27 -14.66
CA ALA A 106 -11.17 0.11 -15.14
C ALA A 106 -10.47 -0.63 -13.98
N ILE A 107 -9.78 0.11 -13.09
CA ILE A 107 -9.10 -0.46 -11.93
C ILE A 107 -10.11 -1.10 -10.96
N VAL A 108 -11.18 -0.42 -10.63
CA VAL A 108 -12.19 -0.97 -9.68
C VAL A 108 -12.89 -2.20 -10.25
N ASN A 109 -13.19 -2.22 -11.55
CA ASN A 109 -13.78 -3.40 -12.19
C ASN A 109 -12.82 -4.60 -12.12
N GLU A 110 -11.55 -4.38 -12.41
CA GLU A 110 -10.52 -5.41 -12.36
C GLU A 110 -10.32 -5.94 -10.92
N LEU A 111 -10.32 -5.06 -9.93
CA LEU A 111 -10.28 -5.45 -8.51
C LEU A 111 -11.51 -6.29 -8.12
N ASP A 112 -12.70 -5.93 -8.60
CA ASP A 112 -13.94 -6.65 -8.31
C ASP A 112 -13.95 -8.03 -8.95
N ASP A 113 -13.55 -8.15 -10.21
CA ASP A 113 -13.50 -9.41 -10.94
C ASP A 113 -12.55 -10.43 -10.26
N HIS A 114 -11.50 -9.94 -9.59
CA HIS A 114 -10.51 -10.77 -8.90
C HIS A 114 -10.58 -10.70 -7.36
N ARG A 115 -11.58 -10.05 -6.78
CA ARG A 115 -11.67 -9.76 -5.33
C ARG A 115 -11.52 -10.96 -4.39
N TYR A 116 -11.89 -12.17 -4.85
CA TYR A 116 -11.78 -13.38 -4.02
C TYR A 116 -10.35 -13.95 -4.00
N ALA A 117 -9.59 -13.77 -5.08
CA ALA A 117 -8.21 -14.23 -5.20
C ALA A 117 -7.24 -13.23 -4.53
N LEU A 118 -7.51 -11.94 -4.68
CA LEU A 118 -6.64 -10.87 -4.19
C LEU A 118 -6.61 -10.80 -2.66
N ARG A 119 -5.43 -10.46 -2.13
CA ARG A 119 -5.21 -10.16 -0.70
C ARG A 119 -4.73 -8.73 -0.56
N ILE A 120 -5.10 -8.11 0.57
CA ILE A 120 -4.51 -6.84 0.97
C ILE A 120 -3.13 -7.15 1.53
N ALA A 121 -2.08 -6.56 0.97
CA ALA A 121 -0.70 -6.78 1.40
C ALA A 121 0.01 -5.43 1.52
N TYR A 122 0.98 -5.32 2.42
CA TYR A 122 1.83 -4.14 2.47
C TYR A 122 2.82 -4.16 1.31
N GLU A 123 2.93 -3.04 0.65
CA GLU A 123 3.88 -2.83 -0.42
C GLU A 123 4.51 -1.44 -0.25
N PRO A 124 5.82 -1.37 0.06
CA PRO A 124 6.50 -0.10 0.20
C PRO A 124 6.63 0.59 -1.15
N SER A 125 6.68 1.91 -1.15
CA SER A 125 7.05 2.68 -2.34
C SER A 125 8.45 2.29 -2.80
N LYS A 126 8.63 2.15 -4.11
CA LYS A 126 9.91 1.77 -4.72
C LYS A 126 10.72 2.96 -5.18
N ILE A 127 10.05 4.08 -5.34
CA ILE A 127 10.65 5.33 -5.82
C ILE A 127 10.37 6.42 -4.79
N SER A 128 11.40 7.19 -4.44
CA SER A 128 11.23 8.40 -3.65
C SER A 128 10.64 9.49 -4.54
N SER A 129 9.37 9.80 -4.36
CA SER A 129 8.69 10.86 -5.11
C SER A 129 8.19 11.95 -4.15
N LEU A 130 8.36 13.21 -4.55
CA LEU A 130 7.80 14.37 -3.86
C LEU A 130 6.37 14.69 -4.33
N ASN A 131 5.83 13.91 -5.27
CA ASN A 131 4.48 14.12 -5.77
C ASN A 131 3.43 13.79 -4.71
N VAL A 132 2.45 14.66 -4.56
CA VAL A 132 1.33 14.50 -3.59
C VAL A 132 0.50 13.26 -3.90
N ILE A 133 0.24 13.01 -5.19
CA ILE A 133 -0.36 11.76 -5.64
C ILE A 133 0.80 10.83 -6.00
N SER A 134 1.33 10.16 -4.99
CA SER A 134 2.45 9.22 -5.09
C SER A 134 1.96 7.79 -5.32
N GLU A 135 2.90 6.87 -5.56
CA GLU A 135 2.61 5.42 -5.57
C GLU A 135 1.82 5.00 -4.32
N ASN A 136 2.14 5.57 -3.15
CA ASN A 136 1.44 5.27 -1.90
C ASN A 136 -0.02 5.67 -1.93
N THR A 137 -0.34 6.83 -2.49
CA THR A 137 -1.72 7.34 -2.58
C THR A 137 -2.56 6.42 -3.47
N VAL A 138 -2.03 6.02 -4.62
CA VAL A 138 -2.73 5.09 -5.52
C VAL A 138 -2.85 3.70 -4.88
N TYR A 139 -1.79 3.24 -4.22
CA TYR A 139 -1.82 1.98 -3.48
C TYR A 139 -2.89 1.98 -2.38
N ILE A 140 -2.98 3.05 -1.56
CA ILE A 140 -4.01 3.20 -0.54
C ILE A 140 -5.40 3.20 -1.18
N ALA A 141 -5.61 3.90 -2.29
CA ALA A 141 -6.88 3.92 -3.00
C ALA A 141 -7.29 2.52 -3.51
N MET A 142 -6.34 1.77 -4.10
CA MET A 142 -6.58 0.40 -4.58
C MET A 142 -6.91 -0.56 -3.43
N MET A 143 -6.15 -0.54 -2.35
CA MET A 143 -6.36 -1.45 -1.22
C MET A 143 -7.62 -1.10 -0.44
N SER A 144 -7.98 0.18 -0.32
CA SER A 144 -9.26 0.63 0.24
C SER A 144 -10.43 0.14 -0.60
N SER A 145 -10.33 0.22 -1.91
CA SER A 145 -11.34 -0.30 -2.84
C SER A 145 -11.49 -1.81 -2.74
N LEU A 146 -10.37 -2.54 -2.67
CA LEU A 146 -10.40 -3.99 -2.48
C LEU A 146 -11.07 -4.36 -1.14
N LEU A 147 -10.78 -3.63 -0.07
CA LEU A 147 -11.44 -3.84 1.24
C LEU A 147 -12.94 -3.52 1.16
N ALA A 148 -13.33 -2.43 0.49
CA ALA A 148 -14.72 -2.07 0.28
C ALA A 148 -15.50 -3.18 -0.45
N LEU A 149 -14.97 -3.69 -1.55
CA LEU A 149 -15.54 -4.82 -2.30
C LEU A 149 -15.67 -6.09 -1.45
N LYS A 150 -14.68 -6.37 -0.58
CA LYS A 150 -14.73 -7.51 0.36
C LYS A 150 -15.74 -7.30 1.50
N LEU A 151 -16.07 -6.07 1.82
CA LEU A 151 -17.12 -5.69 2.77
C LEU A 151 -18.52 -5.71 2.14
N GLY A 152 -18.61 -5.85 0.81
CA GLY A 152 -19.89 -5.93 0.07
C GLY A 152 -20.37 -4.59 -0.47
N TYR A 153 -19.54 -3.56 -0.52
CA TYR A 153 -19.86 -2.31 -1.21
C TYR A 153 -20.02 -2.56 -2.71
N SER A 154 -20.94 -1.85 -3.33
CA SER A 154 -21.14 -1.87 -4.78
C SER A 154 -19.96 -1.26 -5.53
N ARG A 155 -19.83 -1.56 -6.83
CA ARG A 155 -18.82 -0.91 -7.70
C ARG A 155 -18.95 0.61 -7.66
N GLN A 156 -20.17 1.14 -7.67
CA GLN A 156 -20.42 2.59 -7.66
C GLN A 156 -19.91 3.25 -6.37
N GLU A 157 -20.22 2.67 -5.21
CA GLU A 157 -19.71 3.16 -3.92
C GLU A 157 -18.17 3.04 -3.87
N THR A 158 -17.63 1.96 -4.43
CA THR A 158 -16.19 1.73 -4.48
C THR A 158 -15.47 2.75 -5.37
N TYR A 159 -16.09 3.21 -6.47
CA TYR A 159 -15.55 4.33 -7.27
C TYR A 159 -15.41 5.60 -6.43
N SER A 160 -16.41 5.93 -5.64
CA SER A 160 -16.35 7.11 -4.74
C SER A 160 -15.25 6.96 -3.69
N ILE A 161 -15.05 5.73 -3.14
CA ILE A 161 -13.99 5.44 -2.18
C ILE A 161 -12.61 5.57 -2.83
N PHE A 162 -12.43 5.04 -4.03
CA PHE A 162 -11.17 5.15 -4.78
C PHE A 162 -10.83 6.62 -5.06
N LEU A 163 -11.76 7.39 -5.62
CA LEU A 163 -11.57 8.81 -5.92
C LEU A 163 -11.30 9.62 -4.65
N GLY A 164 -12.06 9.39 -3.59
CA GLY A 164 -11.86 10.07 -2.32
C GLY A 164 -10.48 9.79 -1.73
N ALA A 165 -10.01 8.54 -1.79
CA ALA A 165 -8.68 8.17 -1.32
C ALA A 165 -7.56 8.81 -2.17
N LEU A 166 -7.74 8.92 -3.49
CA LEU A 166 -6.79 9.63 -4.36
C LEU A 166 -6.72 11.12 -4.07
N LEU A 167 -7.86 11.74 -3.78
CA LEU A 167 -8.02 13.19 -3.70
C LEU A 167 -7.98 13.73 -2.27
N LYS A 168 -7.86 12.89 -1.24
CA LYS A 168 -7.95 13.30 0.17
C LYS A 168 -6.99 14.43 0.56
N ASP A 169 -5.79 14.44 -0.01
CA ASP A 169 -4.74 15.43 0.22
C ASP A 169 -4.65 16.50 -0.90
N VAL A 170 -5.69 16.63 -1.71
CA VAL A 170 -5.74 17.53 -2.87
C VAL A 170 -5.42 18.99 -2.54
N ALA A 171 -5.70 19.42 -1.32
CA ALA A 171 -5.42 20.79 -0.86
C ALA A 171 -3.96 21.23 -1.06
N SER A 172 -3.01 20.31 -1.07
CA SER A 172 -1.58 20.59 -1.27
C SER A 172 -1.21 21.01 -2.70
N ILE A 173 -2.06 20.73 -3.67
CA ILE A 173 -1.84 21.07 -5.08
C ILE A 173 -2.86 22.12 -5.61
N VAL A 174 -3.81 22.51 -4.76
CA VAL A 174 -4.79 23.54 -5.09
C VAL A 174 -4.12 24.91 -5.06
N PRO A 175 -4.27 25.74 -6.11
CA PRO A 175 -3.76 27.11 -6.10
C PRO A 175 -4.65 27.98 -5.20
N VAL A 176 -4.32 28.10 -3.93
CA VAL A 176 -4.98 29.01 -2.99
C VAL A 176 -4.11 30.23 -2.81
N LEU A 177 -4.50 31.38 -3.35
CA LEU A 177 -3.85 32.69 -3.16
C LEU A 177 -2.32 32.74 -3.39
N GLY A 178 -1.80 31.85 -4.24
CA GLY A 178 -0.38 31.81 -4.61
C GLY A 178 0.51 30.92 -3.72
N ASP A 179 0.01 30.39 -2.61
CA ASP A 179 0.75 29.49 -1.71
C ASP A 179 0.19 28.06 -1.72
N THR A 180 1.06 27.08 -1.52
CA THR A 180 0.65 25.69 -1.32
C THR A 180 0.15 25.47 0.11
N VAL A 181 -0.97 24.76 0.25
CA VAL A 181 -1.52 24.43 1.58
C VAL A 181 -0.64 23.38 2.27
N ASN A 182 -0.20 23.69 3.49
CA ASN A 182 0.56 22.75 4.30
C ASN A 182 -0.36 21.60 4.79
N LEU A 183 -0.06 20.36 4.41
CA LEU A 183 -0.80 19.18 4.84
C LEU A 183 -0.75 18.91 6.36
N ASN A 184 0.19 19.52 7.10
CA ASN A 184 0.17 19.49 8.57
C ASN A 184 -0.88 20.42 9.17
N SER A 185 -1.47 21.33 8.37
CA SER A 185 -2.57 22.18 8.83
C SER A 185 -3.86 21.36 8.95
N LYS A 186 -4.52 21.44 10.10
CA LYS A 186 -5.85 20.81 10.30
C LYS A 186 -6.96 21.39 9.39
N GLN A 187 -6.66 22.42 8.63
CA GLN A 187 -7.59 23.05 7.68
C GLN A 187 -7.55 22.41 6.29
N HIS A 188 -6.50 21.63 5.95
CA HIS A 188 -6.38 21.07 4.60
C HIS A 188 -7.57 20.20 4.14
N PRO A 189 -8.26 19.41 5.03
CA PRO A 189 -9.44 18.65 4.62
C PRO A 189 -10.60 19.56 4.20
N ILE A 190 -10.79 20.68 4.93
CA ILE A 190 -11.84 21.67 4.63
C ILE A 190 -11.55 22.36 3.30
N ILE A 191 -10.30 22.80 3.11
CA ILE A 191 -9.87 23.49 1.88
C ILE A 191 -10.03 22.55 0.67
N GLY A 192 -9.55 21.30 0.77
CA GLY A 192 -9.68 20.32 -0.29
C GLY A 192 -11.13 19.99 -0.63
N CYS A 193 -11.97 19.80 0.39
CA CYS A 193 -13.40 19.53 0.23
C CYS A 193 -14.12 20.70 -0.47
N THR A 194 -13.87 21.93 -0.05
CA THR A 194 -14.45 23.14 -0.65
C THR A 194 -14.04 23.24 -2.11
N TYR A 195 -12.73 23.11 -2.40
CA TYR A 195 -12.23 23.19 -3.77
C TYR A 195 -12.88 22.15 -4.69
N ILE A 196 -12.99 20.90 -4.26
CA ILE A 196 -13.60 19.84 -5.06
C ILE A 196 -15.07 20.13 -5.33
N LYS A 197 -15.83 20.60 -4.34
CA LYS A 197 -17.25 20.94 -4.51
C LYS A 197 -17.49 22.13 -5.44
N ASP A 198 -16.59 23.09 -5.42
CA ASP A 198 -16.74 24.33 -6.22
C ASP A 198 -16.32 24.12 -7.68
N ASN A 199 -15.48 23.13 -7.97
CA ASN A 199 -14.88 22.98 -9.31
C ASN A 199 -15.25 21.68 -10.03
N PHE A 200 -15.81 20.66 -9.35
CA PHE A 200 -16.06 19.35 -9.94
C PHE A 200 -17.42 18.76 -9.49
N GLU A 201 -18.10 18.11 -10.41
CA GLU A 201 -19.35 17.38 -10.15
C GLU A 201 -19.08 15.92 -9.78
N PHE A 202 -18.42 15.67 -8.64
CA PHE A 202 -18.22 14.32 -8.12
C PHE A 202 -19.40 13.87 -7.22
N PRO A 203 -19.57 12.55 -7.04
CA PRO A 203 -20.45 12.01 -6.01
C PRO A 203 -20.16 12.67 -4.65
N PRO A 204 -21.18 13.02 -3.83
CA PRO A 204 -20.98 13.72 -2.57
C PRO A 204 -20.10 12.96 -1.57
N GLU A 205 -20.03 11.63 -1.70
CA GLU A 205 -19.17 10.76 -0.90
C GLU A 205 -17.68 11.08 -1.09
N VAL A 206 -17.25 11.51 -2.28
CA VAL A 206 -15.86 11.91 -2.56
C VAL A 206 -15.47 13.11 -1.69
N ALA A 207 -16.28 14.16 -1.73
CA ALA A 207 -16.05 15.37 -0.93
C ALA A 207 -16.12 15.06 0.58
N ARG A 208 -17.00 14.14 0.98
CA ARG A 208 -17.13 13.68 2.37
C ARG A 208 -15.86 12.94 2.82
N ILE A 209 -15.29 12.05 2.00
CA ILE A 209 -14.04 11.39 2.30
C ILE A 209 -12.89 12.40 2.46
N ILE A 210 -12.78 13.37 1.55
CA ILE A 210 -11.76 14.42 1.62
C ILE A 210 -11.87 15.21 2.94
N LEU A 211 -13.09 15.51 3.36
CA LEU A 211 -13.34 16.25 4.60
C LEU A 211 -13.02 15.45 5.86
N GLU A 212 -13.34 14.16 5.87
CA GLU A 212 -13.35 13.31 7.05
C GLU A 212 -12.08 12.44 7.21
N HIS A 213 -11.12 12.43 6.27
CA HIS A 213 -10.04 11.44 6.25
C HIS A 213 -9.11 11.48 7.47
N HIS A 214 -9.16 12.53 8.28
CA HIS A 214 -8.48 12.61 9.57
C HIS A 214 -9.38 12.40 10.78
N GLU A 215 -10.66 12.07 10.57
CA GLU A 215 -11.53 11.66 11.67
C GLU A 215 -11.14 10.26 12.17
N LEU A 216 -11.23 10.06 13.47
CA LEU A 216 -10.91 8.81 14.14
C LEU A 216 -12.16 8.20 14.77
N TYR A 217 -12.29 6.87 14.68
CA TYR A 217 -13.50 6.15 15.13
C TYR A 217 -13.88 6.45 16.59
N ASP A 218 -12.91 6.77 17.45
CA ASP A 218 -13.10 7.13 18.85
C ASP A 218 -13.41 8.62 19.09
N GLY A 219 -13.54 9.43 18.03
CA GLY A 219 -13.88 10.86 18.08
C GLY A 219 -12.72 11.78 18.44
N LYS A 220 -11.47 11.31 18.35
CA LYS A 220 -10.25 12.13 18.59
C LYS A 220 -9.65 12.74 17.34
N GLY A 221 -10.32 12.58 16.19
CA GLY A 221 -9.91 13.11 14.91
C GLY A 221 -10.20 14.59 14.71
N TYR A 222 -10.14 15.04 13.47
CA TYR A 222 -10.49 16.39 13.05
C TYR A 222 -11.01 16.38 11.61
N PRO A 223 -11.73 17.40 11.11
CA PRO A 223 -11.94 18.72 11.73
C PRO A 223 -13.13 18.79 12.71
N TYR A 224 -14.05 17.82 12.72
CA TYR A 224 -15.31 17.91 13.45
C TYR A 224 -15.41 17.00 14.66
N ASN A 225 -14.41 16.17 14.92
CA ASN A 225 -14.37 15.16 15.98
C ASN A 225 -15.56 14.15 15.88
N LEU A 226 -15.87 13.74 14.67
CA LEU A 226 -16.93 12.75 14.38
C LEU A 226 -16.57 11.42 15.02
N ARG A 227 -17.60 10.67 15.45
CA ARG A 227 -17.42 9.42 16.17
C ARG A 227 -18.23 8.27 15.58
N GLY A 228 -17.61 7.09 15.48
CA GLY A 228 -18.29 5.88 15.11
C GLY A 228 -18.93 5.96 13.71
N ASP A 229 -20.24 5.73 13.65
CA ASP A 229 -21.00 5.71 12.40
C ASP A 229 -21.32 7.12 11.84
N GLU A 230 -20.98 8.20 12.57
CA GLU A 230 -21.04 9.56 12.03
C GLU A 230 -20.03 9.75 10.90
N ILE A 231 -18.88 9.05 10.98
CA ILE A 231 -17.86 9.02 9.93
C ILE A 231 -18.36 8.14 8.78
N TYR A 232 -18.23 8.62 7.56
CA TYR A 232 -18.61 7.86 6.37
C TYR A 232 -17.88 6.50 6.29
N GLY A 233 -18.58 5.44 5.86
CA GLY A 233 -18.02 4.10 5.78
C GLY A 233 -16.76 4.00 4.93
N GLY A 234 -16.73 4.71 3.79
CA GLY A 234 -15.56 4.79 2.92
C GLY A 234 -14.35 5.40 3.63
N THR A 235 -14.54 6.45 4.41
CA THR A 235 -13.47 7.07 5.21
C THR A 235 -12.93 6.11 6.25
N ARG A 236 -13.80 5.38 6.96
CA ARG A 236 -13.38 4.36 7.94
C ARG A 236 -12.58 3.22 7.32
N ILE A 237 -12.88 2.85 6.07
CA ILE A 237 -12.11 1.87 5.29
C ILE A 237 -10.71 2.42 4.98
N ILE A 238 -10.63 3.64 4.49
CA ILE A 238 -9.36 4.31 4.14
C ILE A 238 -8.46 4.43 5.38
N SER A 239 -9.01 4.83 6.53
CA SER A 239 -8.27 4.95 7.80
C SER A 239 -7.59 3.62 8.21
N ILE A 240 -8.23 2.46 7.96
CA ILE A 240 -7.62 1.15 8.23
C ILE A 240 -6.43 0.89 7.32
N ILE A 241 -6.56 1.18 6.02
CA ILE A 241 -5.49 0.95 5.04
C ILE A 241 -4.31 1.91 5.29
N GLU A 242 -4.58 3.18 5.61
CA GLU A 242 -3.54 4.15 5.97
C GLU A 242 -2.79 3.75 7.24
N ALA A 243 -3.51 3.34 8.30
CA ALA A 243 -2.89 2.83 9.51
C ALA A 243 -2.03 1.60 9.23
N PHE A 244 -2.54 0.65 8.43
CA PHE A 244 -1.79 -0.53 8.01
C PHE A 244 -0.52 -0.15 7.24
N TYR A 245 -0.61 0.74 6.27
CA TYR A 245 0.53 1.22 5.51
C TYR A 245 1.57 1.89 6.41
N LYS A 246 1.13 2.85 7.23
CA LYS A 246 2.00 3.61 8.14
C LYS A 246 2.72 2.71 9.15
N ILE A 247 1.99 1.80 9.80
CA ILE A 247 2.57 0.88 10.79
C ILE A 247 3.61 -0.03 10.12
N ASN A 248 3.29 -0.59 8.95
CA ASN A 248 4.22 -1.48 8.26
C ASN A 248 5.48 -0.74 7.80
N SER A 249 5.35 0.46 7.23
CA SER A 249 6.50 1.25 6.77
C SER A 249 7.49 1.62 7.90
N THR A 250 7.02 1.73 9.13
CA THR A 250 7.83 2.16 10.28
C THR A 250 8.29 1.03 11.19
N THR A 251 7.52 -0.06 11.26
CA THR A 251 7.68 -1.06 12.33
C THR A 251 7.93 -2.48 11.81
N MET A 252 7.61 -2.79 10.54
CA MET A 252 7.71 -4.16 10.01
C MET A 252 9.11 -4.77 10.19
N ALA A 253 10.17 -3.98 9.98
CA ALA A 253 11.55 -4.42 10.16
C ALA A 253 11.90 -4.80 11.61
N LYS A 254 11.14 -4.29 12.61
CA LYS A 254 11.32 -4.59 14.04
C LYS A 254 10.71 -5.93 14.47
N GLY A 255 10.09 -6.65 13.55
CA GLY A 255 9.52 -7.97 13.76
C GLY A 255 8.06 -7.98 14.20
N SER A 256 7.50 -9.20 14.34
CA SER A 256 6.05 -9.38 14.51
C SER A 256 5.50 -8.88 15.84
N LYS A 257 6.30 -8.90 16.91
CA LYS A 257 5.83 -8.45 18.23
C LYS A 257 5.62 -6.94 18.27
N ALA A 258 6.59 -6.16 17.78
CA ALA A 258 6.47 -4.71 17.69
C ALA A 258 5.32 -4.30 16.77
N LEU A 259 5.16 -5.00 15.65
CA LEU A 259 4.09 -4.76 14.70
C LEU A 259 2.70 -5.01 15.32
N GLN A 260 2.53 -6.09 16.09
CA GLN A 260 1.29 -6.37 16.81
C GLN A 260 0.96 -5.30 17.86
N GLU A 261 1.98 -4.81 18.57
CA GLU A 261 1.81 -3.77 19.58
C GLU A 261 1.35 -2.44 18.96
N ASP A 262 1.96 -2.02 17.87
CA ASP A 262 1.56 -0.82 17.15
C ASP A 262 0.13 -0.95 16.58
N PHE A 263 -0.23 -2.11 16.02
CA PHE A 263 -1.62 -2.35 15.60
C PHE A 263 -2.60 -2.29 16.77
N LYS A 264 -2.24 -2.84 17.94
CA LYS A 264 -3.06 -2.77 19.14
C LYS A 264 -3.28 -1.31 19.58
N ASN A 265 -2.25 -0.48 19.50
CA ASN A 265 -2.34 0.95 19.85
C ASN A 265 -3.25 1.72 18.89
N TRP A 266 -3.32 1.32 17.62
CA TRP A 266 -4.20 1.94 16.62
C TRP A 266 -5.64 1.43 16.67
N THR A 267 -5.90 0.25 17.22
CA THR A 267 -7.23 -0.40 17.26
C THR A 267 -8.36 0.52 17.76
N PRO A 268 -8.18 1.35 18.82
CA PRO A 268 -9.26 2.24 19.30
C PRO A 268 -9.70 3.30 18.29
N HIS A 269 -8.82 3.66 17.35
CA HIS A 269 -9.03 4.70 16.34
C HIS A 269 -9.71 4.17 15.07
N LEU A 270 -9.88 2.85 14.93
CA LEU A 270 -10.38 2.17 13.73
C LEU A 270 -11.76 1.52 13.99
N ASP A 271 -12.58 1.42 12.94
CA ASP A 271 -13.84 0.68 13.02
C ASP A 271 -13.57 -0.82 13.29
N PRO A 272 -14.00 -1.38 14.43
CA PRO A 272 -13.68 -2.76 14.80
C PRO A 272 -14.32 -3.79 13.86
N ARG A 273 -15.47 -3.47 13.24
CA ARG A 273 -16.16 -4.36 12.30
C ARG A 273 -15.38 -4.50 11.01
N PHE A 274 -14.90 -3.38 10.47
CA PHE A 274 -14.10 -3.33 9.24
C PHE A 274 -12.69 -3.86 9.48
N LEU A 275 -12.09 -3.53 10.63
CA LEU A 275 -10.78 -4.05 11.02
C LEU A 275 -10.77 -5.58 11.12
N LYS A 276 -11.80 -6.18 11.72
CA LYS A 276 -11.93 -7.65 11.77
C LYS A 276 -11.95 -8.27 10.36
N LYS A 277 -12.71 -7.68 9.44
CA LYS A 277 -12.78 -8.15 8.05
C LYS A 277 -11.45 -7.96 7.32
N PHE A 278 -10.80 -6.80 7.51
CA PHE A 278 -9.49 -6.50 6.97
C PHE A 278 -8.46 -7.56 7.39
N LEU A 279 -8.33 -7.86 8.68
CA LEU A 279 -7.37 -8.84 9.20
C LEU A 279 -7.56 -10.25 8.61
N ASN A 280 -8.79 -10.63 8.24
CA ASN A 280 -9.07 -11.90 7.57
C ASN A 280 -8.63 -11.93 6.11
N HIS A 281 -8.40 -10.78 5.49
CA HIS A 281 -8.10 -10.64 4.06
C HIS A 281 -6.71 -10.03 3.80
N THR A 282 -5.92 -9.79 4.85
CA THR A 282 -4.59 -9.19 4.71
C THR A 282 -3.47 -10.22 4.86
N ASN A 283 -2.37 -9.97 4.15
CA ASN A 283 -1.07 -10.56 4.41
C ASN A 283 -0.19 -9.47 5.05
N VAL A 284 0.01 -9.55 6.37
CA VAL A 284 0.84 -8.58 7.10
C VAL A 284 2.30 -8.67 6.66
N PHE A 285 2.79 -9.90 6.49
CA PHE A 285 4.14 -10.14 5.96
C PHE A 285 4.03 -10.69 4.54
N PRO A 286 4.75 -10.09 3.58
CA PRO A 286 4.75 -10.59 2.21
C PRO A 286 5.28 -12.03 2.12
N PRO A 287 4.71 -12.87 1.25
CA PRO A 287 5.30 -14.17 0.93
C PRO A 287 6.75 -14.04 0.44
N ASP A 288 7.52 -15.12 0.59
CA ASP A 288 8.94 -15.19 0.22
C ASP A 288 9.87 -14.29 1.06
N THR A 289 9.35 -13.54 2.05
CA THR A 289 10.18 -12.76 2.97
C THR A 289 11.01 -13.69 3.87
N LEU A 290 12.32 -13.45 3.91
CA LEU A 290 13.22 -14.14 4.84
C LEU A 290 13.09 -13.55 6.24
N VAL A 291 13.05 -14.42 7.25
CA VAL A 291 12.88 -14.01 8.64
C VAL A 291 13.81 -14.77 9.57
N ARG A 292 14.26 -14.09 10.63
CA ARG A 292 14.88 -14.73 11.81
C ARG A 292 13.85 -14.79 12.92
N LEU A 293 13.74 -15.95 13.55
CA LEU A 293 12.86 -16.18 14.70
C LEU A 293 13.57 -15.87 16.01
N THR A 294 12.80 -15.74 17.09
CA THR A 294 13.33 -15.45 18.45
C THR A 294 14.23 -16.51 19.03
N ASN A 295 14.14 -17.75 18.55
CA ASN A 295 15.03 -18.87 18.94
C ASN A 295 16.29 -18.96 18.04
N GLY A 296 16.50 -18.02 17.12
CA GLY A 296 17.62 -17.98 16.20
C GLY A 296 17.42 -18.73 14.88
N ASP A 297 16.36 -19.50 14.73
CA ASP A 297 16.01 -20.18 13.48
C ASP A 297 15.80 -19.18 12.35
N VAL A 298 16.11 -19.60 11.12
CA VAL A 298 15.87 -18.82 9.91
C VAL A 298 14.89 -19.55 9.02
N GLY A 299 13.97 -18.82 8.44
CA GLY A 299 12.98 -19.37 7.53
C GLY A 299 12.46 -18.34 6.53
N VAL A 300 11.57 -18.80 5.66
CA VAL A 300 10.89 -18.00 4.67
C VAL A 300 9.38 -18.05 4.88
N ILE A 301 8.72 -16.91 4.75
CA ILE A 301 7.27 -16.81 4.92
C ILE A 301 6.57 -17.43 3.71
N MET A 302 5.59 -18.28 4.01
CA MET A 302 4.78 -18.94 2.98
C MET A 302 3.48 -18.19 2.73
N GLY A 303 3.07 -18.10 1.46
CA GLY A 303 1.86 -17.39 1.02
C GLY A 303 0.54 -18.09 1.32
N THR A 304 0.45 -18.77 2.46
CA THR A 304 -0.75 -19.50 2.86
C THR A 304 -1.79 -18.60 3.54
N ARG A 305 -3.07 -18.93 3.38
CA ARG A 305 -4.15 -18.27 4.14
C ARG A 305 -3.97 -18.61 5.62
N THR A 306 -3.90 -17.58 6.45
CA THR A 306 -3.82 -17.72 7.91
C THR A 306 -4.97 -16.94 8.57
N THR A 307 -5.48 -17.48 9.68
CA THR A 307 -6.42 -16.79 10.56
C THR A 307 -5.70 -15.84 11.54
N SER A 308 -4.38 -15.90 11.57
CA SER A 308 -3.52 -15.11 12.45
C SER A 308 -2.51 -14.33 11.60
N PRO A 309 -2.86 -13.16 11.05
CA PRO A 309 -2.07 -12.46 10.04
C PRO A 309 -0.66 -12.06 10.52
N PHE A 310 -0.46 -11.88 11.85
CA PHE A 310 0.84 -11.58 12.46
C PHE A 310 1.68 -12.84 12.76
N ARG A 311 1.13 -14.04 12.53
CA ARG A 311 1.75 -15.32 12.86
C ARG A 311 1.68 -16.26 11.65
N PRO A 312 2.46 -15.97 10.60
CA PRO A 312 2.39 -16.68 9.34
C PRO A 312 2.94 -18.13 9.46
N GLN A 313 2.71 -18.89 8.42
CA GLN A 313 3.39 -20.17 8.21
C GLN A 313 4.79 -19.91 7.63
N ILE A 314 5.78 -20.63 8.14
CA ILE A 314 7.19 -20.46 7.80
C ILE A 314 7.79 -21.80 7.36
N ARG A 315 8.55 -21.77 6.26
CA ARG A 315 9.41 -22.88 5.85
C ARG A 315 10.80 -22.67 6.43
N ILE A 316 11.28 -23.65 7.20
CA ILE A 316 12.59 -23.59 7.88
C ILE A 316 13.72 -23.73 6.87
N LEU A 317 14.69 -22.80 6.92
CA LEU A 317 15.93 -22.78 6.14
C LEU A 317 17.16 -23.12 6.99
N LYS A 318 17.13 -22.78 8.29
CA LYS A 318 18.17 -23.11 9.27
C LYS A 318 17.56 -23.23 10.65
N SER A 319 17.82 -24.32 11.33
CA SER A 319 17.38 -24.57 12.71
C SER A 319 18.26 -25.66 13.35
N VAL A 320 18.36 -25.59 14.67
CA VAL A 320 18.92 -26.69 15.47
C VAL A 320 17.83 -27.66 15.96
N THR A 321 16.57 -27.26 15.88
CA THR A 321 15.41 -27.98 16.40
C THR A 321 14.62 -28.69 15.32
N TYR A 322 14.47 -28.06 14.15
CA TYR A 322 13.63 -28.56 13.07
C TYR A 322 14.46 -28.98 11.85
N PRO A 323 14.12 -30.09 11.18
CA PRO A 323 14.71 -30.45 9.89
C PRO A 323 14.52 -29.31 8.86
N LEU A 324 15.49 -29.17 7.94
CA LEU A 324 15.41 -28.20 6.85
C LEU A 324 14.18 -28.46 5.98
N GLY A 325 13.50 -27.42 5.57
CA GLY A 325 12.29 -27.50 4.76
C GLY A 325 11.01 -27.77 5.54
N THR A 326 11.09 -28.02 6.86
CA THR A 326 9.91 -28.20 7.71
C THR A 326 9.01 -26.97 7.67
N MET A 327 7.71 -27.21 7.55
CA MET A 327 6.68 -26.17 7.61
C MET A 327 6.21 -26.01 9.05
N ILE A 328 6.38 -24.84 9.63
CA ILE A 328 5.87 -24.52 10.97
C ILE A 328 4.81 -23.43 10.89
N ASN A 329 3.75 -23.56 11.68
CA ASN A 329 2.73 -22.53 11.82
C ASN A 329 2.96 -21.76 13.11
N LEU A 330 3.37 -20.49 13.02
CA LEU A 330 3.63 -19.67 14.20
C LEU A 330 2.37 -19.47 15.07
N ALA A 331 1.18 -19.57 14.50
CA ALA A 331 -0.07 -19.48 15.26
C ALA A 331 -0.19 -20.60 16.32
N SER A 332 0.40 -21.76 16.06
CA SER A 332 0.42 -22.92 16.98
C SER A 332 1.61 -22.92 17.94
N LEU A 333 2.52 -21.95 17.82
CA LEU A 333 3.78 -21.88 18.59
C LEU A 333 3.91 -20.52 19.29
N PRO A 334 3.11 -20.23 20.32
CA PRO A 334 3.00 -18.88 20.90
C PRO A 334 4.32 -18.31 21.43
N GLN A 335 5.28 -19.15 21.78
CA GLN A 335 6.62 -18.75 22.24
C GLN A 335 7.53 -18.28 21.11
N LEU A 336 7.29 -18.68 19.85
CA LEU A 336 8.09 -18.25 18.70
C LEU A 336 7.49 -17.01 18.05
N HIS A 337 8.35 -16.05 17.71
CA HIS A 337 7.99 -14.82 17.02
C HIS A 337 8.99 -14.53 15.91
N ILE A 338 8.58 -13.77 14.91
CA ILE A 338 9.51 -13.13 13.96
C ILE A 338 10.26 -12.05 14.75
N TYR A 339 11.57 -12.23 14.90
CA TYR A 339 12.45 -11.27 15.56
C TYR A 339 12.78 -10.12 14.63
N ARG A 340 13.13 -10.44 13.36
CA ARG A 340 13.40 -9.44 12.31
C ARG A 340 13.23 -10.02 10.91
N LEU A 341 13.03 -9.15 9.95
CA LEU A 341 13.13 -9.49 8.53
C LEU A 341 14.61 -9.54 8.12
N MET A 342 14.90 -10.24 7.03
CA MET A 342 16.25 -10.41 6.48
C MET A 342 16.21 -10.21 4.97
N ASP A 343 17.19 -9.48 4.45
CA ASP A 343 17.33 -9.28 3.01
C ASP A 343 18.00 -10.47 2.35
N TYR A 344 19.00 -11.04 3.01
CA TYR A 344 19.72 -12.23 2.55
C TYR A 344 19.94 -13.21 3.70
N PHE A 345 20.18 -14.44 3.30
CA PHE A 345 20.59 -15.54 4.17
C PHE A 345 21.86 -16.16 3.60
N ASP A 346 22.97 -16.02 4.34
CA ASP A 346 24.29 -16.55 4.02
C ASP A 346 24.52 -17.89 4.71
#